data_bd4836cfc787b128bb41c20ebf7debf4
#
_entry.id   bd4836cfc787b128bb41c20ebf7debf4
#
_cell.length_a   1.000
_cell.length_b   1.000
_cell.length_c   1.000
_cell.angle_alpha   90.00
_cell.angle_beta   90.00
_cell.angle_gamma   90.00
#
_symmetry.space_group_name_H-M   'P 1'
#
loop_
_entity.id
_entity.type
_entity.pdbx_description
1 polymer ?
#
loop_
_entity_poly.entity_id
_entity_poly.type
_entity_poly.pdbx_seq_one_letter_code
_entity_poly.pdbx_strand_id
1 'polypeptide(L)'
;TGAQQNELLRALSRADLERLFCQLELVALPAGKHLFDCGGKIEYTYFPTNAIVSLLYVMDDAATTEIAVVGREGVAGVVLYEAERATCTAIVQTAGYGYRLKTAFLREVFNEGGALAQLLMRYTSAMFAQMAQNVVGGRHCSIEQKLCRWLLDRLDRSLSNELKVTQDTMANMLGVRRESITVTARKLQDEGL
;
A
#
# COMPACT_ATOMS: atom_id res chain seq x y z
N THR A 1 18.13 -1.72 12.98
CA THR A 1 17.09 -0.93 13.66
C THR A 1 15.72 -1.38 13.16
N GLY A 2 14.66 -1.24 13.97
CA GLY A 2 13.28 -1.62 13.55
C GLY A 2 12.83 -0.92 12.26
N ALA A 3 13.30 0.30 11.99
CA ALA A 3 13.00 1.03 10.77
C ALA A 3 13.51 0.34 9.49
N GLN A 4 14.60 -0.42 9.57
CA GLN A 4 15.16 -1.18 8.45
C GLN A 4 14.33 -2.43 8.07
N GLN A 5 13.26 -2.74 8.79
CA GLN A 5 12.27 -3.71 8.36
C GLN A 5 11.46 -3.21 7.16
N ASN A 6 11.37 -1.88 6.97
CA ASN A 6 10.93 -1.31 5.71
C ASN A 6 12.09 -1.27 4.71
N GLU A 7 11.87 -1.78 3.52
CA GLU A 7 12.93 -1.99 2.52
C GLU A 7 13.41 -0.69 1.88
N LEU A 8 12.54 0.33 1.75
CA LEU A 8 12.97 1.65 1.30
C LEU A 8 13.91 2.30 2.32
N LEU A 9 13.55 2.25 3.61
CA LEU A 9 14.41 2.78 4.67
C LEU A 9 15.71 1.98 4.79
N ARG A 10 15.67 0.68 4.54
CA ARG A 10 16.87 -0.18 4.54
C ARG A 10 17.82 0.14 3.39
N ALA A 11 17.29 0.58 2.25
CA ALA A 11 18.10 0.91 1.06
C ALA A 11 18.83 2.25 1.17
N LEU A 12 18.53 3.06 2.19
CA LEU A 12 19.20 4.34 2.43
C LEU A 12 20.61 4.13 2.99
N SER A 13 21.49 5.09 2.71
CA SER A 13 22.77 5.17 3.39
C SER A 13 22.57 5.35 4.90
N ARG A 14 23.59 4.99 5.69
CA ARG A 14 23.51 5.19 7.13
C ARG A 14 23.28 6.66 7.51
N ALA A 15 23.93 7.58 6.82
CA ALA A 15 23.80 9.01 7.07
C ALA A 15 22.39 9.52 6.76
N ASP A 16 21.80 9.12 5.62
CA ASP A 16 20.42 9.49 5.24
C ASP A 16 19.41 8.90 6.22
N LEU A 17 19.61 7.63 6.64
CA LEU A 17 18.73 6.98 7.61
C LEU A 17 18.79 7.65 8.99
N GLU A 18 19.98 8.00 9.48
CA GLU A 18 20.18 8.71 10.75
C GLU A 18 19.48 10.07 10.73
N ARG A 19 19.53 10.77 9.61
CA ARG A 19 18.83 12.04 9.42
C ARG A 19 17.30 11.89 9.51
N LEU A 20 16.74 10.86 8.86
CA LEU A 20 15.31 10.59 8.93
C LEU A 20 14.90 10.06 10.29
N PHE A 21 15.76 9.29 10.95
CA PHE A 21 15.44 8.56 12.17
C PHE A 21 14.97 9.45 13.31
N CYS A 22 15.53 10.66 13.41
CA CYS A 22 15.12 11.66 14.42
C CYS A 22 13.67 12.14 14.24
N GLN A 23 13.09 11.94 13.07
CA GLN A 23 11.72 12.36 12.72
C GLN A 23 10.76 11.18 12.53
N LEU A 24 11.29 9.94 12.53
CA LEU A 24 10.48 8.74 12.38
C LEU A 24 9.83 8.36 13.72
N GLU A 25 8.52 8.23 13.69
CA GLU A 25 7.72 7.72 14.81
C GLU A 25 7.23 6.31 14.51
N LEU A 26 7.51 5.34 15.39
CA LEU A 26 6.90 4.02 15.33
C LEU A 26 5.42 4.12 15.72
N VAL A 27 4.54 3.62 14.88
CA VAL A 27 3.09 3.65 15.11
C VAL A 27 2.45 2.29 14.87
N ALA A 28 1.42 1.98 15.66
CA ALA A 28 0.53 0.88 15.37
C ALA A 28 -0.43 1.26 14.22
N LEU A 29 -0.61 0.32 13.31
CA LEU A 29 -1.47 0.43 12.15
C LEU A 29 -2.58 -0.64 12.27
N PRO A 30 -3.66 -0.38 13.03
CA PRO A 30 -4.76 -1.33 13.17
C PRO A 30 -5.54 -1.45 11.85
N ALA A 31 -6.06 -2.65 11.55
CA ALA A 31 -6.89 -2.87 10.37
C ALA A 31 -8.10 -1.94 10.35
N GLY A 32 -8.45 -1.45 9.17
CA GLY A 32 -9.53 -0.50 8.95
C GLY A 32 -9.16 0.97 9.23
N LYS A 33 -7.96 1.26 9.75
CA LYS A 33 -7.53 2.64 9.98
C LYS A 33 -7.31 3.36 8.66
N HIS A 34 -7.98 4.50 8.49
CA HIS A 34 -7.68 5.44 7.41
C HIS A 34 -6.40 6.22 7.76
N LEU A 35 -5.46 6.23 6.84
CA LEU A 35 -4.23 7.00 6.96
C LEU A 35 -4.40 8.40 6.35
N PHE A 36 -5.14 8.47 5.26
CA PHE A 36 -5.62 9.69 4.63
C PHE A 36 -6.80 9.36 3.70
N ASP A 37 -7.66 10.34 3.43
CA ASP A 37 -8.82 10.22 2.56
C ASP A 37 -8.64 11.03 1.29
N CYS A 38 -9.28 10.59 0.20
CA CYS A 38 -9.30 11.29 -1.10
C CYS A 38 -9.75 12.74 -0.91
N GLY A 39 -9.07 13.68 -1.56
CA GLY A 39 -9.28 15.12 -1.43
C GLY A 39 -8.74 15.74 -0.14
N GLY A 40 -8.34 14.92 0.83
CA GLY A 40 -7.77 15.36 2.10
C GLY A 40 -6.29 15.76 1.99
N LYS A 41 -5.78 16.40 3.05
CA LYS A 41 -4.36 16.70 3.19
C LYS A 41 -3.63 15.48 3.74
N ILE A 42 -2.50 15.14 3.15
CA ILE A 42 -1.63 14.08 3.64
C ILE A 42 -0.62 14.69 4.62
N GLU A 43 -0.89 14.56 5.91
CA GLU A 43 -0.03 15.12 6.96
C GLU A 43 1.19 14.24 7.24
N TYR A 44 1.03 12.92 7.13
CA TYR A 44 2.08 11.95 7.41
C TYR A 44 2.28 11.01 6.24
N THR A 45 3.53 10.69 6.02
CA THR A 45 3.98 9.61 5.14
C THR A 45 4.29 8.39 5.98
N TYR A 46 3.84 7.21 5.55
CA TYR A 46 3.91 5.96 6.31
C TYR A 46 4.80 4.94 5.61
N PHE A 47 5.70 4.34 6.36
CA PHE A 47 6.60 3.26 5.95
C PHE A 47 6.21 1.98 6.70
N PRO A 48 5.34 1.13 6.15
CA PRO A 48 4.94 -0.11 6.81
C PRO A 48 6.13 -1.04 7.05
N THR A 49 6.11 -1.80 8.15
CA THR A 49 7.11 -2.83 8.44
C THR A 49 6.53 -4.24 8.30
N ASN A 50 5.32 -4.43 8.78
CA ASN A 50 4.54 -5.68 8.67
C ASN A 50 3.03 -5.43 8.48
N ALA A 51 2.61 -4.18 8.43
CA ALA A 51 1.26 -3.81 8.02
C ALA A 51 1.15 -3.79 6.49
N ILE A 52 -0.07 -3.99 5.96
CA ILE A 52 -0.37 -3.81 4.54
C ILE A 52 -1.41 -2.71 4.41
N VAL A 53 -1.15 -1.75 3.53
CA VAL A 53 -2.00 -0.59 3.25
C VAL A 53 -2.53 -0.71 1.83
N SER A 54 -3.85 -0.61 1.66
CA SER A 54 -4.52 -0.53 0.35
C SER A 54 -4.75 0.92 -0.03
N LEU A 55 -4.40 1.26 -1.26
CA LEU A 55 -4.76 2.54 -1.88
C LEU A 55 -6.04 2.31 -2.70
N LEU A 56 -7.11 3.00 -2.31
CA LEU A 56 -8.44 2.81 -2.87
C LEU A 56 -8.86 4.04 -3.66
N TYR A 57 -9.39 3.82 -4.85
CA TYR A 57 -10.16 4.82 -5.57
C TYR A 57 -11.63 4.64 -5.20
N VAL A 58 -12.26 5.73 -4.79
CA VAL A 58 -13.69 5.76 -4.43
C VAL A 58 -14.44 6.37 -5.61
N MET A 59 -15.40 5.64 -6.16
CA MET A 59 -16.25 6.10 -7.25
C MET A 59 -17.47 6.87 -6.70
N ASP A 60 -18.16 7.60 -7.57
CA ASP A 60 -19.30 8.44 -7.19
C ASP A 60 -20.46 7.66 -6.56
N ASP A 61 -20.61 6.39 -6.89
CA ASP A 61 -21.59 5.46 -6.30
C ASP A 61 -21.15 4.80 -5.00
N ALA A 62 -20.08 5.31 -4.39
CA ALA A 62 -19.41 4.76 -3.20
C ALA A 62 -18.78 3.37 -3.40
N ALA A 63 -18.75 2.84 -4.62
CA ALA A 63 -17.97 1.64 -4.91
C ALA A 63 -16.47 1.96 -4.78
N THR A 64 -15.72 1.02 -4.23
CA THR A 64 -14.28 1.17 -4.05
C THR A 64 -13.53 0.14 -4.88
N THR A 65 -12.39 0.54 -5.41
CA THR A 65 -11.50 -0.37 -6.12
C THR A 65 -10.07 -0.14 -5.65
N GLU A 66 -9.36 -1.22 -5.34
CA GLU A 66 -7.96 -1.13 -5.00
C GLU A 66 -7.12 -0.84 -6.24
N ILE A 67 -6.42 0.28 -6.21
CA ILE A 67 -5.55 0.70 -7.31
C ILE A 67 -4.09 0.29 -7.07
N ALA A 68 -3.67 0.18 -5.81
CA ALA A 68 -2.34 -0.28 -5.42
C ALA A 68 -2.33 -0.78 -3.98
N VAL A 69 -1.29 -1.51 -3.62
CA VAL A 69 -1.03 -1.99 -2.28
C VAL A 69 0.40 -1.63 -1.87
N VAL A 70 0.57 -1.29 -0.60
CA VAL A 70 1.85 -0.88 -0.01
C VAL A 70 2.12 -1.75 1.22
N GLY A 71 3.21 -2.45 1.20
CA GLY A 71 3.74 -3.20 2.34
C GLY A 71 5.12 -2.69 2.76
N ARG A 72 5.93 -3.59 3.31
CA ARG A 72 7.29 -3.28 3.76
C ARG A 72 8.24 -2.80 2.65
N GLU A 73 7.92 -3.09 1.40
CA GLU A 73 8.68 -2.67 0.22
C GLU A 73 8.47 -1.22 -0.17
N GLY A 74 7.50 -0.54 0.47
CA GLY A 74 7.00 0.73 -0.01
C GLY A 74 6.75 1.78 1.04
N VAL A 75 6.11 2.84 0.58
CA VAL A 75 5.72 4.01 1.36
C VAL A 75 4.36 4.52 0.91
N ALA A 76 3.46 4.82 1.85
CA ALA A 76 2.15 5.41 1.57
C ALA A 76 2.13 6.89 1.94
N GLY A 77 1.48 7.71 1.11
CA GLY A 77 1.33 9.15 1.36
C GLY A 77 2.53 9.98 0.90
N VAL A 78 3.15 9.62 -0.23
CA VAL A 78 4.22 10.44 -0.83
C VAL A 78 3.59 11.65 -1.51
N VAL A 79 3.92 12.84 -1.02
CA VAL A 79 3.53 14.14 -1.60
C VAL A 79 4.81 14.92 -1.86
N LEU A 80 5.14 15.11 -3.12
CA LEU A 80 6.38 15.76 -3.53
C LEU A 80 6.22 17.26 -3.75
N TYR A 81 4.99 17.74 -3.98
CA TYR A 81 4.68 19.14 -4.24
C TYR A 81 3.81 19.76 -3.13
N GLU A 82 3.91 21.06 -2.97
CA GLU A 82 3.11 21.82 -2.03
C GLU A 82 1.65 21.90 -2.51
N ALA A 83 0.70 21.87 -1.55
CA ALA A 83 -0.74 21.92 -1.80
C ALA A 83 -1.34 20.70 -2.53
N GLU A 84 -0.59 19.62 -2.74
CA GLU A 84 -1.19 18.37 -3.23
C GLU A 84 -2.19 17.79 -2.22
N ARG A 85 -3.34 17.40 -2.76
CA ARG A 85 -4.35 16.64 -2.03
C ARG A 85 -4.26 15.17 -2.41
N ALA A 86 -4.67 14.31 -1.50
CA ALA A 86 -4.74 12.88 -1.77
C ALA A 86 -5.68 12.61 -2.97
N THR A 87 -5.20 11.86 -3.95
CA THR A 87 -5.97 11.42 -5.10
C THR A 87 -6.69 10.09 -4.87
N CYS A 88 -6.42 9.45 -3.74
CA CYS A 88 -7.00 8.18 -3.33
C CYS A 88 -7.11 8.15 -1.80
N THR A 89 -7.85 7.17 -1.29
CA THR A 89 -7.92 6.86 0.15
C THR A 89 -6.93 5.75 0.47
N ALA A 90 -6.19 5.89 1.59
CA ALA A 90 -5.30 4.85 2.11
C ALA A 90 -5.88 4.22 3.37
N ILE A 91 -6.11 2.91 3.34
CA ILE A 91 -6.65 2.15 4.48
C ILE A 91 -5.71 1.01 4.84
N VAL A 92 -5.50 0.80 6.12
CA VAL A 92 -4.76 -0.35 6.63
C VAL A 92 -5.59 -1.62 6.41
N GLN A 93 -5.13 -2.49 5.53
CA GLN A 93 -5.77 -3.75 5.20
C GLN A 93 -5.39 -4.85 6.19
N THR A 94 -4.11 -5.00 6.46
CA THR A 94 -3.58 -5.96 7.44
C THR A 94 -2.93 -5.18 8.58
N ALA A 95 -3.40 -5.44 9.80
CA ALA A 95 -2.87 -4.80 11.00
C ALA A 95 -1.38 -5.12 11.19
N GLY A 96 -0.66 -4.15 11.74
CA GLY A 96 0.76 -4.29 12.04
C GLY A 96 1.33 -2.99 12.57
N TYR A 97 2.58 -2.76 12.25
CA TYR A 97 3.33 -1.56 12.62
C TYR A 97 3.95 -0.92 11.38
N GLY A 98 4.31 0.33 11.51
CA GLY A 98 5.08 1.08 10.54
C GLY A 98 5.71 2.30 11.18
N TYR A 99 6.55 2.95 10.45
CA TYR A 99 7.08 4.26 10.82
C TYR A 99 6.32 5.34 10.06
N ARG A 100 6.12 6.48 10.68
CA ARG A 100 5.60 7.67 10.00
C ARG A 100 6.54 8.83 10.21
N LEU A 101 6.52 9.75 9.29
CA LEU A 101 7.12 11.07 9.45
C LEU A 101 6.23 12.13 8.81
N LYS A 102 6.40 13.39 9.22
CA LYS A 102 5.65 14.50 8.63
C LYS A 102 5.99 14.63 7.15
N THR A 103 4.96 14.64 6.29
CA THR A 103 5.11 14.77 4.84
C THR A 103 5.88 16.03 4.44
N ALA A 104 5.70 17.14 5.19
CA ALA A 104 6.47 18.37 4.99
C ALA A 104 7.98 18.13 5.11
N PHE A 105 8.42 17.39 6.14
CA PHE A 105 9.84 17.08 6.33
C PHE A 105 10.38 16.18 5.20
N LEU A 106 9.60 15.15 4.79
CA LEU A 106 10.01 14.31 3.67
C LEU A 106 10.21 15.13 2.40
N ARG A 107 9.32 16.08 2.14
CA ARG A 107 9.39 16.98 1.00
C ARG A 107 10.63 17.90 1.05
N GLU A 108 10.98 18.44 2.22
CA GLU A 108 12.20 19.22 2.39
C GLU A 108 13.43 18.39 1.99
N VAL A 109 13.56 17.18 2.54
CA VAL A 109 14.66 16.27 2.21
C VAL A 109 14.65 15.85 0.74
N PHE A 110 13.47 15.65 0.15
CA PHE A 110 13.33 15.36 -1.27
C PHE A 110 13.84 16.51 -2.15
N ASN A 111 13.49 17.75 -1.82
CA ASN A 111 13.88 18.95 -2.57
C ASN A 111 15.40 19.23 -2.51
N GLU A 112 16.09 18.78 -1.48
CA GLU A 112 17.54 18.84 -1.40
C GLU A 112 18.22 17.87 -2.39
N GLY A 113 17.46 16.89 -2.91
CA GLY A 113 17.98 15.86 -3.82
C GLY A 113 18.70 14.72 -3.07
N GLY A 114 19.59 14.03 -3.79
CA GLY A 114 20.38 12.94 -3.21
C GLY A 114 19.70 11.56 -3.29
N ALA A 115 20.22 10.61 -2.51
CA ALA A 115 19.83 9.19 -2.62
C ALA A 115 18.36 8.94 -2.27
N LEU A 116 17.83 9.63 -1.24
CA LEU A 116 16.40 9.50 -0.88
C LEU A 116 15.48 9.97 -1.99
N ALA A 117 15.76 11.11 -2.60
CA ALA A 117 14.96 11.63 -3.71
C ALA A 117 14.96 10.66 -4.89
N GLN A 118 16.11 10.12 -5.27
CA GLN A 118 16.23 9.11 -6.32
C GLN A 118 15.44 7.83 -5.98
N LEU A 119 15.52 7.38 -4.73
CA LEU A 119 14.80 6.20 -4.27
C LEU A 119 13.28 6.40 -4.33
N LEU A 120 12.78 7.55 -3.88
CA LEU A 120 11.36 7.89 -3.95
C LEU A 120 10.86 8.01 -5.40
N MET A 121 11.66 8.59 -6.30
CA MET A 121 11.32 8.66 -7.72
C MET A 121 11.22 7.27 -8.36
N ARG A 122 12.18 6.38 -8.06
CA ARG A 122 12.15 4.99 -8.53
C ARG A 122 10.94 4.23 -7.96
N TYR A 123 10.63 4.42 -6.68
CA TYR A 123 9.45 3.83 -6.06
C TYR A 123 8.15 4.34 -6.71
N THR A 124 8.03 5.64 -6.96
CA THR A 124 6.86 6.23 -7.64
C THR A 124 6.69 5.63 -9.05
N SER A 125 7.78 5.44 -9.79
CA SER A 125 7.73 4.78 -11.10
C SER A 125 7.27 3.31 -11.01
N ALA A 126 7.74 2.56 -10.01
CA ALA A 126 7.30 1.19 -9.76
C ALA A 126 5.81 1.13 -9.34
N MET A 127 5.37 2.06 -8.51
CA MET A 127 3.96 2.21 -8.11
C MET A 127 3.07 2.49 -9.33
N PHE A 128 3.50 3.38 -10.22
CA PHE A 128 2.77 3.66 -11.46
C PHE A 128 2.65 2.40 -12.35
N ALA A 129 3.73 1.64 -12.49
CA ALA A 129 3.71 0.38 -13.22
C ALA A 129 2.75 -0.65 -12.57
N GLN A 130 2.71 -0.75 -11.25
CA GLN A 130 1.76 -1.60 -10.53
C GLN A 130 0.31 -1.19 -10.82
N MET A 131 0.00 0.11 -10.73
CA MET A 131 -1.33 0.63 -11.04
C MET A 131 -1.76 0.32 -12.47
N ALA A 132 -0.86 0.53 -13.44
CA ALA A 132 -1.12 0.21 -14.84
C ALA A 132 -1.41 -1.29 -15.05
N GLN A 133 -0.65 -2.17 -14.41
CA GLN A 133 -0.89 -3.61 -14.46
C GLN A 133 -2.23 -4.00 -13.82
N ASN A 134 -2.65 -3.34 -12.72
CA ASN A 134 -3.93 -3.58 -12.09
C ASN A 134 -5.10 -3.18 -12.99
N VAL A 135 -4.98 -2.07 -13.73
CA VAL A 135 -5.98 -1.64 -14.72
C VAL A 135 -6.12 -2.68 -15.84
N VAL A 136 -5.00 -3.13 -16.41
CA VAL A 136 -5.00 -4.16 -17.48
C VAL A 136 -5.57 -5.49 -16.96
N GLY A 137 -5.13 -5.94 -15.79
CA GLY A 137 -5.66 -7.15 -15.14
C GLY A 137 -7.15 -7.04 -14.82
N GLY A 138 -7.61 -5.87 -14.41
CA GLY A 138 -9.03 -5.58 -14.16
C GLY A 138 -9.90 -5.80 -15.39
N ARG A 139 -9.40 -5.55 -16.60
CA ARG A 139 -10.13 -5.69 -17.86
C ARG A 139 -10.06 -7.08 -18.49
N HIS A 140 -8.92 -7.74 -18.38
CA HIS A 140 -8.63 -8.93 -19.21
C HIS A 140 -8.52 -10.24 -18.41
N CYS A 141 -8.35 -10.17 -17.08
CA CYS A 141 -8.26 -11.35 -16.24
C CYS A 141 -9.62 -11.86 -15.78
N SER A 142 -9.78 -13.17 -15.68
CA SER A 142 -10.91 -13.82 -15.02
C SER A 142 -10.93 -13.47 -13.52
N ILE A 143 -12.08 -13.66 -12.86
CA ILE A 143 -12.20 -13.43 -11.40
C ILE A 143 -11.22 -14.34 -10.64
N GLU A 144 -11.03 -15.56 -11.08
CA GLU A 144 -10.07 -16.52 -10.53
C GLU A 144 -8.64 -15.97 -10.61
N GLN A 145 -8.21 -15.51 -11.78
CA GLN A 145 -6.89 -14.91 -11.97
C GLN A 145 -6.70 -13.65 -11.12
N LYS A 146 -7.74 -12.81 -11.01
CA LYS A 146 -7.71 -11.62 -10.15
C LYS A 146 -7.58 -12.00 -8.67
N LEU A 147 -8.33 -13.02 -8.22
CA LEU A 147 -8.28 -13.48 -6.84
C LEU A 147 -6.92 -14.08 -6.51
N CYS A 148 -6.39 -14.98 -7.35
CA CYS A 148 -5.05 -15.56 -7.16
C CYS A 148 -3.97 -14.50 -7.09
N ARG A 149 -3.97 -13.55 -8.03
CA ARG A 149 -3.02 -12.45 -8.05
C ARG A 149 -3.11 -11.61 -6.78
N TRP A 150 -4.34 -11.26 -6.36
CA TRP A 150 -4.58 -10.47 -5.16
C TRP A 150 -4.08 -11.18 -3.89
N LEU A 151 -4.28 -12.51 -3.78
CA LEU A 151 -3.79 -13.31 -2.67
C LEU A 151 -2.25 -13.37 -2.67
N LEU A 152 -1.63 -13.63 -3.81
CA LEU A 152 -0.17 -13.67 -3.96
C LEU A 152 0.47 -12.34 -3.58
N ASP A 153 -0.09 -11.23 -4.06
CA ASP A 153 0.37 -9.88 -3.73
C ASP A 153 0.41 -9.61 -2.21
N ARG A 154 -0.50 -10.23 -1.44
CA ARG A 154 -0.52 -10.10 0.02
C ARG A 154 0.43 -11.06 0.71
N LEU A 155 0.53 -12.28 0.21
CA LEU A 155 1.49 -13.25 0.74
C LEU A 155 2.92 -12.76 0.60
N ASP A 156 3.28 -12.16 -0.53
CA ASP A 156 4.60 -11.58 -0.75
C ASP A 156 4.96 -10.47 0.24
N ARG A 157 3.94 -9.73 0.73
CA ARG A 157 4.10 -8.65 1.70
C ARG A 157 3.90 -9.09 3.15
N SER A 158 3.29 -10.25 3.35
CA SER A 158 3.05 -10.82 4.67
C SER A 158 4.32 -11.47 5.22
N LEU A 159 4.45 -11.50 6.54
CA LEU A 159 5.44 -12.33 7.25
C LEU A 159 4.90 -13.73 7.57
N SER A 160 3.64 -14.00 7.23
CA SER A 160 2.93 -15.25 7.47
C SER A 160 2.35 -15.79 6.19
N ASN A 161 2.24 -17.11 6.09
CA ASN A 161 1.52 -17.77 5.01
C ASN A 161 -0.01 -17.80 5.24
N GLU A 162 -0.49 -17.17 6.32
CA GLU A 162 -1.90 -17.04 6.64
C GLU A 162 -2.38 -15.62 6.37
N LEU A 163 -3.45 -15.49 5.59
CA LEU A 163 -4.14 -14.23 5.33
C LEU A 163 -5.49 -14.23 6.03
N LYS A 164 -5.68 -13.32 6.99
CA LYS A 164 -6.98 -13.11 7.65
C LYS A 164 -7.77 -12.06 6.86
N VAL A 165 -8.63 -12.53 5.96
CA VAL A 165 -9.44 -11.67 5.08
C VAL A 165 -10.83 -12.25 4.91
N THR A 166 -11.85 -11.39 4.81
CA THR A 166 -13.22 -11.81 4.55
C THR A 166 -13.52 -11.80 3.05
N GLN A 167 -14.50 -12.60 2.62
CA GLN A 167 -14.95 -12.60 1.22
C GLN A 167 -15.52 -11.24 0.80
N ASP A 168 -16.15 -10.49 1.71
CA ASP A 168 -16.63 -9.14 1.45
C ASP A 168 -15.47 -8.19 1.16
N THR A 169 -14.40 -8.28 1.95
CA THR A 169 -13.20 -7.49 1.72
C THR A 169 -12.58 -7.80 0.34
N MET A 170 -12.42 -9.08 0.01
CA MET A 170 -11.90 -9.49 -1.30
C MET A 170 -12.78 -8.97 -2.44
N ALA A 171 -14.11 -9.08 -2.31
CA ALA A 171 -15.06 -8.61 -3.31
C ALA A 171 -14.93 -7.09 -3.54
N ASN A 172 -14.91 -6.31 -2.48
CA ASN A 172 -14.76 -4.86 -2.54
C ASN A 172 -13.43 -4.44 -3.17
N MET A 173 -12.31 -5.08 -2.77
CA MET A 173 -10.97 -4.76 -3.30
C MET A 173 -10.84 -5.10 -4.79
N LEU A 174 -11.49 -6.18 -5.23
CA LEU A 174 -11.45 -6.62 -6.63
C LEU A 174 -12.54 -5.98 -7.50
N GLY A 175 -13.45 -5.19 -6.91
CA GLY A 175 -14.57 -4.58 -7.62
C GLY A 175 -15.53 -5.61 -8.23
N VAL A 176 -15.79 -6.72 -7.52
CA VAL A 176 -16.65 -7.81 -7.97
C VAL A 176 -17.73 -8.13 -6.94
N ARG A 177 -18.74 -8.90 -7.31
CA ARG A 177 -19.78 -9.35 -6.38
C ARG A 177 -19.25 -10.41 -5.42
N ARG A 178 -19.72 -10.39 -4.16
CA ARG A 178 -19.34 -11.35 -3.12
C ARG A 178 -19.58 -12.81 -3.55
N GLU A 179 -20.72 -13.05 -4.21
CA GLU A 179 -21.08 -14.40 -4.69
C GLU A 179 -20.02 -14.95 -5.65
N SER A 180 -19.46 -14.09 -6.50
CA SER A 180 -18.38 -14.49 -7.43
C SER A 180 -17.13 -14.91 -6.67
N ILE A 181 -16.77 -14.19 -5.60
CA ILE A 181 -15.63 -14.57 -4.74
C ILE A 181 -15.89 -15.90 -4.05
N THR A 182 -17.12 -16.10 -3.49
CA THR A 182 -17.47 -17.36 -2.80
C THR A 182 -17.33 -18.55 -3.73
N VAL A 183 -17.84 -18.47 -4.96
CA VAL A 183 -17.75 -19.54 -5.97
C VAL A 183 -16.31 -19.79 -6.36
N THR A 184 -15.55 -18.73 -6.63
CA THR A 184 -14.16 -18.83 -7.06
C THR A 184 -13.26 -19.40 -5.96
N ALA A 185 -13.39 -18.93 -4.72
CA ALA A 185 -12.62 -19.41 -3.58
C ALA A 185 -12.89 -20.92 -3.33
N ARG A 186 -14.15 -21.34 -3.43
CA ARG A 186 -14.51 -22.75 -3.30
C ARG A 186 -13.85 -23.60 -4.40
N LYS A 187 -13.88 -23.14 -5.65
CA LYS A 187 -13.22 -23.83 -6.77
C LYS A 187 -11.72 -24.00 -6.52
N LEU A 188 -11.03 -22.94 -6.05
CA LEU A 188 -9.61 -23.01 -5.72
C LEU A 188 -9.32 -24.01 -4.59
N GLN A 189 -10.17 -24.04 -3.54
CA GLN A 189 -10.07 -25.03 -2.47
C GLN A 189 -10.26 -26.47 -2.96
N ASP A 190 -11.22 -26.70 -3.87
CA ASP A 190 -11.46 -28.02 -4.45
C ASP A 190 -10.28 -28.51 -5.33
N GLU A 191 -9.53 -27.56 -5.91
CA GLU A 191 -8.30 -27.80 -6.68
C GLU A 191 -7.04 -27.93 -5.80
N GLY A 192 -7.16 -27.74 -4.48
CA GLY A 192 -6.07 -27.89 -3.51
C GLY A 192 -5.19 -26.64 -3.35
N LEU A 193 -5.71 -25.49 -3.73
CA LEU A 193 -5.06 -24.17 -3.59
C LEU A 193 -5.60 -23.39 -2.41
#